data_6305ba5bcca17764bb0a6a82a75059d4
#
_entry.id   6305ba5bcca17764bb0a6a82a75059d4
#
_cell.length_a   1.000
_cell.length_b   1.000
_cell.length_c   1.000
_cell.angle_alpha   90.00
_cell.angle_beta   90.00
_cell.angle_gamma   90.00
#
_symmetry.space_group_name_H-M   'P 1'
#
loop_
_entity.id
_entity.type
_entity.pdbx_description
1 polymer ?
#
loop_
_entity_poly.entity_id
_entity_poly.type
_entity_poly.pdbx_seq_one_letter_code
_entity_poly.pdbx_strand_id
1 'polypeptide(L)'
;MVLEHARIGDMQGLREIWNNGGTTLGGWVSLASPVTAEVTARAGFDYVCIDTQHGAVEYSDVVAMIPAIELGGGRPIARAPWNEPGIIGKLLDAGAHGVIIPMVNTVEEARAAVRACRYAPDGARSSGPTLVQMRTDRPYFDWAHDNVACIPMIETVQAVENIDAILAVPGIDAIYVGPSDLSISLGLGPGNHDESAAFTDALDLISAACARAGVVAGIHSTGALTPDRLRRGYRMVTATGDLQAMKFGLSTELAQARGESSGAESSMY
;
A
#
# COMPACT_ATOMS: atom_id res chain seq x y z
N MET A 1 -37.88 1.97 -0.16
CA MET A 1 -36.72 1.07 -0.29
C MET A 1 -35.51 1.96 -0.15
N VAL A 2 -34.98 2.08 1.07
CA VAL A 2 -33.76 2.82 1.34
C VAL A 2 -32.65 1.95 0.77
N LEU A 3 -31.90 2.46 -0.19
CA LEU A 3 -30.69 1.80 -0.67
C LEU A 3 -29.77 1.66 0.54
N GLU A 4 -29.52 0.46 1.02
CA GLU A 4 -28.44 0.17 1.92
C GLU A 4 -27.13 0.51 1.19
N HIS A 5 -26.64 1.70 1.43
CA HIS A 5 -25.30 2.06 0.95
C HIS A 5 -24.33 1.26 1.79
N ALA A 6 -23.47 0.48 1.13
CA ALA A 6 -22.34 -0.18 1.80
C ALA A 6 -21.56 0.89 2.57
N ARG A 7 -21.58 0.80 3.89
CA ARG A 7 -20.83 1.69 4.79
C ARG A 7 -19.42 1.12 4.94
N ILE A 8 -18.45 1.97 5.23
CA ILE A 8 -17.08 1.54 5.53
C ILE A 8 -17.04 0.44 6.60
N GLY A 9 -18.00 0.45 7.54
CA GLY A 9 -18.14 -0.55 8.62
C GLY A 9 -18.52 -1.95 8.17
N ASP A 10 -19.07 -2.12 6.96
CA ASP A 10 -19.53 -3.43 6.48
C ASP A 10 -18.40 -4.26 5.84
N MET A 11 -17.25 -3.66 5.56
CA MET A 11 -16.09 -4.35 4.97
C MET A 11 -15.10 -4.78 6.05
N GLN A 12 -14.70 -6.05 6.00
CA GLN A 12 -13.61 -6.56 6.83
C GLN A 12 -12.35 -5.71 6.63
N GLY A 13 -11.75 -5.17 7.71
CA GLY A 13 -10.56 -4.34 7.64
C GLY A 13 -9.31 -5.12 7.21
N LEU A 14 -8.30 -4.42 6.65
CA LEU A 14 -7.02 -5.06 6.27
C LEU A 14 -6.35 -5.75 7.46
N ARG A 15 -6.31 -5.09 8.61
CA ARG A 15 -5.73 -5.64 9.85
C ARG A 15 -6.43 -6.92 10.28
N GLU A 16 -7.77 -6.97 10.17
CA GLU A 16 -8.54 -8.16 10.49
C GLU A 16 -8.23 -9.31 9.53
N ILE A 17 -8.15 -9.05 8.21
CA ILE A 17 -7.73 -10.07 7.22
C ILE A 17 -6.36 -10.63 7.59
N TRP A 18 -5.41 -9.78 7.89
CA TRP A 18 -4.04 -10.18 8.23
C TRP A 18 -3.96 -10.94 9.56
N ASN A 19 -4.69 -10.50 10.59
CA ASN A 19 -4.74 -11.18 11.90
C ASN A 19 -5.32 -12.59 11.80
N ASN A 20 -6.25 -12.80 10.84
CA ASN A 20 -6.82 -14.12 10.55
C ASN A 20 -5.93 -14.96 9.60
N GLY A 21 -4.69 -14.54 9.33
CA GLY A 21 -3.77 -15.27 8.47
C GLY A 21 -3.99 -15.05 6.97
N GLY A 22 -4.92 -14.17 6.58
CA GLY A 22 -5.25 -13.89 5.18
C GLY A 22 -4.18 -13.10 4.43
N THR A 23 -4.24 -13.18 3.11
CA THR A 23 -3.40 -12.44 2.16
C THR A 23 -4.24 -11.39 1.45
N THR A 24 -3.64 -10.27 1.08
CA THR A 24 -4.30 -9.21 0.34
C THR A 24 -3.55 -8.90 -0.95
N LEU A 25 -4.28 -8.85 -2.06
CA LEU A 25 -3.79 -8.43 -3.37
C LEU A 25 -4.24 -7.00 -3.66
N GLY A 26 -3.32 -6.16 -4.09
CA GLY A 26 -3.55 -4.74 -4.30
C GLY A 26 -3.45 -4.28 -5.72
N GLY A 27 -4.23 -3.24 -6.03
CA GLY A 27 -4.05 -2.35 -7.15
C GLY A 27 -3.36 -1.06 -6.70
N TRP A 28 -2.68 -0.39 -7.64
CA TRP A 28 -1.97 0.87 -7.41
C TRP A 28 -2.48 1.94 -8.36
N VAL A 29 -2.78 3.13 -7.87
CA VAL A 29 -3.28 4.22 -8.72
C VAL A 29 -2.37 5.43 -8.61
N SER A 30 -1.83 5.84 -9.75
CA SER A 30 -0.91 6.96 -9.92
C SER A 30 -1.52 8.12 -10.73
N LEU A 31 -2.71 7.91 -11.30
CA LEU A 31 -3.44 8.94 -12.03
C LEU A 31 -4.47 9.63 -11.13
N ALA A 32 -4.52 10.96 -11.18
CA ALA A 32 -5.46 11.78 -10.41
C ALA A 32 -6.90 11.65 -10.99
N SER A 33 -7.50 10.46 -10.88
CA SER A 33 -8.80 10.16 -11.46
C SER A 33 -9.64 9.25 -10.56
N PRO A 34 -10.76 9.73 -10.00
CA PRO A 34 -11.71 8.89 -9.28
C PRO A 34 -12.26 7.74 -10.13
N VAL A 35 -12.38 7.94 -11.46
CA VAL A 35 -12.87 6.89 -12.38
C VAL A 35 -11.87 5.75 -12.47
N THR A 36 -10.57 6.02 -12.65
CA THR A 36 -9.55 4.95 -12.69
C THR A 36 -9.45 4.24 -11.35
N ALA A 37 -9.58 4.98 -10.24
CA ALA A 37 -9.58 4.42 -8.89
C ALA A 37 -10.78 3.46 -8.68
N GLU A 38 -11.99 3.83 -9.11
CA GLU A 38 -13.18 2.95 -9.05
C GLU A 38 -13.01 1.72 -9.95
N VAL A 39 -12.55 1.89 -11.19
CA VAL A 39 -12.32 0.78 -12.13
C VAL A 39 -11.30 -0.21 -11.55
N THR A 40 -10.22 0.29 -10.95
CA THR A 40 -9.22 -0.54 -10.29
C THR A 40 -9.84 -1.32 -9.13
N ALA A 41 -10.64 -0.68 -8.29
CA ALA A 41 -11.32 -1.35 -7.18
C ALA A 41 -12.31 -2.42 -7.67
N ARG A 42 -13.09 -2.13 -8.73
CA ARG A 42 -14.03 -3.08 -9.34
C ARG A 42 -13.37 -4.28 -10.01
N ALA A 43 -12.07 -4.21 -10.28
CA ALA A 43 -11.31 -5.38 -10.75
C ALA A 43 -11.18 -6.48 -9.69
N GLY A 44 -11.53 -6.20 -8.42
CA GLY A 44 -11.58 -7.20 -7.34
C GLY A 44 -10.35 -7.25 -6.47
N PHE A 45 -9.51 -6.20 -6.49
CA PHE A 45 -8.39 -6.08 -5.54
C PHE A 45 -8.90 -5.86 -4.11
N ASP A 46 -8.22 -6.49 -3.14
CA ASP A 46 -8.54 -6.35 -1.72
C ASP A 46 -8.29 -4.93 -1.21
N TYR A 47 -7.29 -4.25 -1.76
CA TYR A 47 -7.00 -2.83 -1.50
C TYR A 47 -6.58 -2.11 -2.78
N VAL A 48 -6.77 -0.80 -2.78
CA VAL A 48 -6.24 0.10 -3.82
C VAL A 48 -5.41 1.19 -3.14
N CYS A 49 -4.13 1.28 -3.50
CA CYS A 49 -3.22 2.27 -2.98
C CYS A 49 -3.18 3.51 -3.89
N ILE A 50 -3.48 4.67 -3.33
CA ILE A 50 -3.32 5.97 -3.98
C ILE A 50 -1.89 6.45 -3.73
N ASP A 51 -1.16 6.71 -4.81
CA ASP A 51 0.23 7.12 -4.75
C ASP A 51 0.38 8.64 -4.73
N THR A 52 0.62 9.22 -3.56
CA THR A 52 0.88 10.66 -3.42
C THR A 52 2.37 11.00 -3.37
N GLN A 53 3.25 10.01 -3.55
CA GLN A 53 4.71 10.22 -3.59
C GLN A 53 5.20 10.42 -5.03
N HIS A 54 4.87 9.49 -5.92
CA HIS A 54 5.35 9.49 -7.31
C HIS A 54 4.22 9.54 -8.34
N GLY A 55 2.97 9.38 -7.91
CA GLY A 55 1.80 9.59 -8.74
C GLY A 55 1.57 11.07 -9.08
N ALA A 56 0.82 11.33 -10.13
CA ALA A 56 0.34 12.68 -10.47
C ALA A 56 -0.91 13.01 -9.62
N VAL A 57 -0.83 12.82 -8.29
CA VAL A 57 -1.97 12.87 -7.35
C VAL A 57 -1.66 13.82 -6.20
N GLU A 58 -2.49 14.85 -6.04
CA GLU A 58 -2.44 15.76 -4.92
C GLU A 58 -3.50 15.39 -3.86
N TYR A 59 -3.42 16.01 -2.67
CA TYR A 59 -4.39 15.74 -1.58
C TYR A 59 -5.86 15.96 -2.01
N SER A 60 -6.11 16.97 -2.83
CA SER A 60 -7.45 17.25 -3.36
C SER A 60 -8.05 16.10 -4.16
N ASP A 61 -7.19 15.37 -4.89
CA ASP A 61 -7.61 14.23 -5.70
C ASP A 61 -7.91 13.02 -4.80
N VAL A 62 -7.10 12.80 -3.76
CA VAL A 62 -7.31 11.74 -2.76
C VAL A 62 -8.70 11.82 -2.15
N VAL A 63 -9.18 13.03 -1.84
CA VAL A 63 -10.52 13.28 -1.27
C VAL A 63 -11.63 12.73 -2.16
N ALA A 64 -11.46 12.78 -3.48
CA ALA A 64 -12.44 12.25 -4.45
C ALA A 64 -12.19 10.78 -4.80
N MET A 65 -10.94 10.32 -4.78
CA MET A 65 -10.57 8.95 -5.16
C MET A 65 -10.94 7.94 -4.07
N ILE A 66 -10.82 8.29 -2.79
CA ILE A 66 -11.16 7.37 -1.68
C ILE A 66 -12.61 6.89 -1.76
N PRO A 67 -13.64 7.77 -1.84
CA PRO A 67 -15.03 7.31 -1.99
C PRO A 67 -15.27 6.48 -3.25
N ALA A 68 -14.55 6.76 -4.34
CA ALA A 68 -14.65 5.99 -5.58
C ALA A 68 -14.12 4.56 -5.41
N ILE A 69 -13.02 4.37 -4.68
CA ILE A 69 -12.49 3.05 -4.33
C ILE A 69 -13.48 2.27 -3.46
N GLU A 70 -14.05 2.92 -2.44
CA GLU A 70 -15.07 2.32 -1.55
C GLU A 70 -16.32 1.90 -2.36
N LEU A 71 -16.78 2.75 -3.28
CA LEU A 71 -17.90 2.44 -4.18
C LEU A 71 -17.59 1.24 -5.07
N GLY A 72 -16.33 1.07 -5.47
CA GLY A 72 -15.84 -0.09 -6.23
C GLY A 72 -15.70 -1.35 -5.38
N GLY A 73 -15.86 -1.29 -4.06
CA GLY A 73 -15.73 -2.42 -3.14
C GLY A 73 -14.29 -2.69 -2.66
N GLY A 74 -13.34 -1.80 -2.98
CA GLY A 74 -11.95 -1.86 -2.52
C GLY A 74 -11.73 -1.11 -1.20
N ARG A 75 -10.64 -1.42 -0.52
CA ARG A 75 -10.18 -0.69 0.67
C ARG A 75 -9.16 0.35 0.24
N PRO A 76 -9.45 1.66 0.41
CA PRO A 76 -8.51 2.70 0.04
C PRO A 76 -7.35 2.76 1.04
N ILE A 77 -6.12 2.69 0.55
CA ILE A 77 -4.93 3.08 1.29
C ILE A 77 -4.18 4.15 0.50
N ALA A 78 -3.23 4.82 1.13
CA ALA A 78 -2.43 5.82 0.43
C ALA A 78 -0.95 5.66 0.74
N ARG A 79 -0.08 5.90 -0.24
CA ARG A 79 1.33 6.12 0.03
C ARG A 79 1.56 7.61 0.28
N ALA A 80 2.09 7.94 1.46
CA ALA A 80 2.43 9.32 1.80
C ALA A 80 3.64 9.78 0.97
N PRO A 81 3.76 11.09 0.65
CA PRO A 81 4.93 11.61 -0.05
C PRO A 81 6.21 11.50 0.79
N TRP A 82 6.09 11.55 2.11
CA TRP A 82 7.19 11.42 3.06
C TRP A 82 6.68 11.03 4.46
N ASN A 83 7.60 10.64 5.36
CA ASN A 83 7.28 10.37 6.78
C ASN A 83 7.08 11.71 7.53
N GLU A 84 5.98 12.38 7.28
CA GLU A 84 5.62 13.68 7.83
C GLU A 84 4.20 13.61 8.43
N PRO A 85 4.01 13.95 9.74
CA PRO A 85 2.76 13.70 10.44
C PRO A 85 1.56 14.49 9.90
N GLY A 86 1.78 15.68 9.33
CA GLY A 86 0.68 16.51 8.82
C GLY A 86 -0.01 15.89 7.61
N ILE A 87 0.79 15.40 6.63
CA ILE A 87 0.21 14.74 5.44
C ILE A 87 -0.34 13.35 5.77
N ILE A 88 0.34 12.58 6.63
CA ILE A 88 -0.18 11.27 7.09
C ILE A 88 -1.55 11.46 7.74
N GLY A 89 -1.69 12.44 8.65
CA GLY A 89 -2.96 12.77 9.29
C GLY A 89 -4.04 13.15 8.27
N LYS A 90 -3.71 13.96 7.26
CA LYS A 90 -4.65 14.36 6.19
C LYS A 90 -5.13 13.18 5.35
N LEU A 91 -4.24 12.27 4.96
CA LEU A 91 -4.61 11.07 4.20
C LEU A 91 -5.59 10.19 4.99
N LEU A 92 -5.35 10.03 6.29
CA LEU A 92 -6.25 9.31 7.18
C LEU A 92 -7.57 10.04 7.40
N ASP A 93 -7.58 11.37 7.50
CA ASP A 93 -8.79 12.19 7.63
C ASP A 93 -9.63 12.21 6.35
N ALA A 94 -9.00 12.02 5.18
CA ALA A 94 -9.70 11.78 3.92
C ALA A 94 -10.39 10.41 3.89
N GLY A 95 -9.95 9.45 4.72
CA GLY A 95 -10.57 8.14 4.86
C GLY A 95 -9.71 6.95 4.41
N ALA A 96 -8.39 7.12 4.27
CA ALA A 96 -7.52 6.00 4.00
C ALA A 96 -7.55 4.98 5.15
N HIS A 97 -7.68 3.70 4.82
CA HIS A 97 -7.67 2.58 5.79
C HIS A 97 -6.25 2.21 6.23
N GLY A 98 -5.24 2.81 5.64
CA GLY A 98 -3.85 2.67 6.01
C GLY A 98 -2.97 3.61 5.21
N VAL A 99 -1.75 3.83 5.72
CA VAL A 99 -0.77 4.66 5.03
C VAL A 99 0.53 3.88 4.89
N ILE A 100 1.01 3.79 3.64
CA ILE A 100 2.36 3.34 3.31
C ILE A 100 3.28 4.56 3.47
N ILE A 101 4.34 4.42 4.27
CA ILE A 101 5.22 5.52 4.67
C ILE A 101 6.63 5.24 4.15
N PRO A 102 7.14 6.00 3.16
CA PRO A 102 8.40 5.70 2.50
C PRO A 102 9.63 5.98 3.38
N MET A 103 10.75 5.38 2.98
CA MET A 103 12.12 5.70 3.48
C MET A 103 12.28 5.59 5.00
N VAL A 104 11.69 4.58 5.62
CA VAL A 104 11.86 4.31 7.06
C VAL A 104 13.08 3.42 7.27
N ASN A 105 14.16 4.01 7.80
CA ASN A 105 15.47 3.38 7.92
C ASN A 105 15.89 3.10 9.36
N THR A 106 15.26 3.78 10.32
CA THR A 106 15.62 3.74 11.74
C THR A 106 14.42 3.48 12.64
N VAL A 107 14.70 3.09 13.89
CA VAL A 107 13.69 2.91 14.94
C VAL A 107 12.96 4.22 15.23
N GLU A 108 13.65 5.34 15.20
CA GLU A 108 13.11 6.68 15.44
C GLU A 108 12.12 7.07 14.35
N GLU A 109 12.45 6.80 13.08
CA GLU A 109 11.55 7.03 11.93
C GLU A 109 10.34 6.09 11.99
N ALA A 110 10.52 4.83 12.38
CA ALA A 110 9.42 3.89 12.57
C ALA A 110 8.47 4.33 13.70
N ARG A 111 9.01 4.82 14.83
CA ARG A 111 8.20 5.42 15.90
C ARG A 111 7.46 6.67 15.44
N ALA A 112 8.11 7.52 14.64
CA ALA A 112 7.47 8.71 14.08
C ALA A 112 6.27 8.33 13.18
N ALA A 113 6.43 7.32 12.32
CA ALA A 113 5.37 6.78 11.47
C ALA A 113 4.17 6.27 12.29
N VAL A 114 4.42 5.44 13.30
CA VAL A 114 3.36 4.94 14.19
C VAL A 114 2.66 6.08 14.91
N ARG A 115 3.42 7.02 15.48
CA ARG A 115 2.85 8.18 16.19
C ARG A 115 1.97 9.05 15.30
N ALA A 116 2.28 9.18 14.01
CA ALA A 116 1.48 9.91 13.04
C ALA A 116 0.16 9.20 12.69
N CYS A 117 0.14 7.87 12.74
CA CYS A 117 -1.03 7.06 12.41
C CYS A 117 -2.00 6.86 13.59
N ARG A 118 -1.53 6.95 14.84
CA ARG A 118 -2.28 6.61 16.06
C ARG A 118 -2.66 7.84 16.87
N TYR A 119 -3.85 7.80 17.47
CA TYR A 119 -4.26 8.76 18.49
C TYR A 119 -3.58 8.46 19.84
N ALA A 120 -3.60 9.43 20.75
CA ALA A 120 -3.14 9.19 22.12
C ALA A 120 -4.01 8.11 22.79
N PRO A 121 -3.44 7.22 23.67
CA PRO A 121 -2.05 7.27 24.17
C PRO A 121 -1.00 6.64 23.26
N ASP A 122 -1.38 5.89 22.20
CA ASP A 122 -0.51 5.08 21.36
C ASP A 122 0.27 5.92 20.33
N GLY A 123 -0.14 7.17 20.12
CA GLY A 123 0.46 8.07 19.15
C GLY A 123 0.25 9.54 19.47
N ALA A 124 0.35 10.39 18.42
CA ALA A 124 0.23 11.84 18.52
C ALA A 124 -0.61 12.44 17.37
N ARG A 125 -1.38 11.61 16.65
CA ARG A 125 -2.28 12.09 15.60
C ARG A 125 -3.30 13.07 16.19
N SER A 126 -3.45 14.24 15.57
CA SER A 126 -4.48 15.21 15.94
C SER A 126 -5.87 14.68 15.56
N SER A 127 -6.85 14.88 16.43
CA SER A 127 -8.24 14.48 16.18
C SER A 127 -9.04 15.64 15.60
N GLY A 128 -9.73 15.40 14.49
CA GLY A 128 -10.60 16.37 13.83
C GLY A 128 -11.00 15.95 12.40
N PRO A 129 -11.21 14.64 12.14
CA PRO A 129 -11.53 14.16 10.81
C PRO A 129 -12.93 14.62 10.40
N THR A 130 -13.04 15.47 9.37
CA THR A 130 -14.32 16.01 8.92
C THR A 130 -15.04 15.06 7.96
N LEU A 131 -14.31 14.41 7.06
CA LEU A 131 -14.90 13.63 5.97
C LEU A 131 -15.17 12.19 6.36
N VAL A 132 -14.18 11.50 6.91
CA VAL A 132 -14.29 10.06 7.15
C VAL A 132 -15.29 9.72 8.25
N GLN A 133 -15.45 10.56 9.28
CA GLN A 133 -16.44 10.31 10.34
C GLN A 133 -17.90 10.29 9.84
N MET A 134 -18.19 10.87 8.68
CA MET A 134 -19.52 10.79 8.06
C MET A 134 -19.79 9.45 7.36
N ARG A 135 -18.75 8.64 7.17
CA ARG A 135 -18.79 7.38 6.41
C ARG A 135 -18.65 6.14 7.29
N THR A 136 -18.20 6.32 8.54
CA THR A 136 -18.10 5.22 9.51
C THR A 136 -19.44 4.98 10.20
N ASP A 137 -19.72 3.71 10.55
CA ASP A 137 -20.93 3.26 11.25
C ASP A 137 -20.88 3.50 12.77
N ARG A 138 -19.72 3.84 13.30
CA ARG A 138 -19.41 4.11 14.71
C ARG A 138 -18.47 5.30 14.84
N PRO A 139 -18.22 5.83 16.05
CA PRO A 139 -17.27 6.91 16.24
C PRO A 139 -15.94 6.60 15.54
N TYR A 140 -15.46 7.53 14.69
CA TYR A 140 -14.26 7.29 13.89
C TYR A 140 -13.02 7.00 14.74
N PHE A 141 -12.94 7.56 15.93
CA PHE A 141 -11.84 7.27 16.86
C PHE A 141 -11.71 5.76 17.12
N ASP A 142 -12.83 5.11 17.46
CA ASP A 142 -12.87 3.67 17.74
C ASP A 142 -12.62 2.85 16.45
N TRP A 143 -13.22 3.30 15.35
CA TRP A 143 -12.99 2.67 14.05
C TRP A 143 -11.52 2.74 13.63
N ALA A 144 -10.89 3.90 13.77
CA ALA A 144 -9.49 4.12 13.41
C ALA A 144 -8.53 3.28 14.25
N HIS A 145 -8.81 3.12 15.54
CA HIS A 145 -8.01 2.27 16.44
C HIS A 145 -7.93 0.84 15.91
N ASP A 146 -9.04 0.29 15.44
CA ASP A 146 -9.12 -1.10 14.98
C ASP A 146 -8.65 -1.30 13.54
N ASN A 147 -8.88 -0.32 12.66
CA ASN A 147 -8.79 -0.51 11.20
C ASN A 147 -7.62 0.19 10.51
N VAL A 148 -7.14 1.34 11.04
CA VAL A 148 -6.05 2.05 10.38
C VAL A 148 -4.77 1.23 10.45
N ALA A 149 -4.17 0.96 9.29
CA ALA A 149 -2.90 0.27 9.16
C ALA A 149 -1.72 1.25 9.02
N CYS A 150 -0.69 1.07 9.84
CA CYS A 150 0.60 1.76 9.72
C CYS A 150 1.58 0.84 8.99
N ILE A 151 2.09 1.29 7.82
CA ILE A 151 2.82 0.43 6.87
C ILE A 151 4.12 1.14 6.45
N PRO A 152 5.20 1.11 7.28
CA PRO A 152 6.50 1.65 6.90
C PRO A 152 7.11 0.91 5.71
N MET A 153 7.79 1.63 4.80
CA MET A 153 8.56 0.99 3.73
C MET A 153 9.96 0.61 4.19
N ILE A 154 10.36 -0.59 3.80
CA ILE A 154 11.71 -1.15 3.93
C ILE A 154 12.29 -1.24 2.53
N GLU A 155 13.12 -0.27 2.16
CA GLU A 155 13.54 -0.08 0.78
C GLU A 155 14.97 0.43 0.63
N THR A 156 15.78 0.27 1.69
CA THR A 156 17.21 0.57 1.68
C THR A 156 18.01 -0.50 2.42
N VAL A 157 19.30 -0.62 2.13
CA VAL A 157 20.22 -1.51 2.86
C VAL A 157 20.20 -1.18 4.37
N GLN A 158 20.19 0.11 4.73
CA GLN A 158 20.09 0.54 6.12
C GLN A 158 18.81 0.05 6.81
N ALA A 159 17.67 0.11 6.12
CA ALA A 159 16.41 -0.40 6.66
C ALA A 159 16.45 -1.91 6.86
N VAL A 160 17.07 -2.65 5.91
CA VAL A 160 17.26 -4.11 6.02
C VAL A 160 18.17 -4.47 7.18
N GLU A 161 19.27 -3.74 7.38
CA GLU A 161 20.17 -3.95 8.53
C GLU A 161 19.48 -3.69 9.87
N ASN A 162 18.55 -2.74 9.93
CA ASN A 162 17.81 -2.35 11.12
C ASN A 162 16.45 -3.09 11.28
N ILE A 163 16.14 -4.07 10.43
CA ILE A 163 14.79 -4.62 10.30
C ILE A 163 14.20 -5.14 11.63
N ASP A 164 14.96 -5.91 12.39
CA ASP A 164 14.49 -6.48 13.66
C ASP A 164 14.18 -5.36 14.69
N ALA A 165 14.99 -4.31 14.72
CA ALA A 165 14.80 -3.16 15.61
C ALA A 165 13.58 -2.30 15.16
N ILE A 166 13.36 -2.13 13.86
CA ILE A 166 12.20 -1.45 13.30
C ILE A 166 10.93 -2.24 13.64
N LEU A 167 10.92 -3.55 13.39
CA LEU A 167 9.77 -4.42 13.64
C LEU A 167 9.42 -4.56 15.13
N ALA A 168 10.38 -4.29 16.04
CA ALA A 168 10.12 -4.24 17.48
C ALA A 168 9.33 -2.99 17.93
N VAL A 169 9.10 -2.01 17.04
CA VAL A 169 8.29 -0.82 17.36
C VAL A 169 6.81 -1.21 17.41
N PRO A 170 6.12 -1.05 18.55
CA PRO A 170 4.70 -1.38 18.66
C PRO A 170 3.85 -0.51 17.75
N GLY A 171 2.83 -1.09 17.13
CA GLY A 171 1.86 -0.36 16.31
C GLY A 171 2.14 -0.38 14.80
N ILE A 172 3.20 -1.06 14.36
CA ILE A 172 3.40 -1.43 12.94
C ILE A 172 2.53 -2.65 12.62
N ASP A 173 1.66 -2.54 11.61
CA ASP A 173 0.76 -3.63 11.21
C ASP A 173 1.34 -4.45 10.05
N ALA A 174 1.99 -3.77 9.12
CA ALA A 174 2.72 -4.36 8.01
C ALA A 174 3.95 -3.53 7.69
N ILE A 175 4.91 -4.10 6.97
CA ILE A 175 5.90 -3.32 6.25
C ILE A 175 5.66 -3.44 4.74
N TYR A 176 6.26 -2.56 3.97
CA TYR A 176 6.14 -2.61 2.52
C TYR A 176 7.49 -2.45 1.83
N VAL A 177 7.87 -3.41 1.00
CA VAL A 177 9.11 -3.36 0.24
C VAL A 177 8.89 -2.56 -1.05
N GLY A 178 9.73 -1.55 -1.28
CA GLY A 178 9.90 -0.85 -2.55
C GLY A 178 11.05 -1.45 -3.35
N PRO A 179 10.81 -2.38 -4.31
CA PRO A 179 11.90 -3.09 -4.99
C PRO A 179 12.88 -2.19 -5.72
N SER A 180 12.42 -1.09 -6.31
CA SER A 180 13.28 -0.18 -7.05
C SER A 180 14.29 0.54 -6.15
N ASP A 181 13.83 1.12 -5.04
CA ASP A 181 14.71 1.82 -4.11
C ASP A 181 15.63 0.84 -3.38
N LEU A 182 15.12 -0.34 -3.01
CA LEU A 182 15.94 -1.41 -2.45
C LEU A 182 17.06 -1.82 -3.43
N SER A 183 16.73 -2.02 -4.70
CA SER A 183 17.71 -2.38 -5.74
C SER A 183 18.75 -1.28 -5.96
N ILE A 184 18.32 -0.01 -6.01
CA ILE A 184 19.22 1.14 -6.10
C ILE A 184 20.17 1.17 -4.89
N SER A 185 19.63 0.97 -3.70
CA SER A 185 20.42 0.94 -2.45
C SER A 185 21.42 -0.22 -2.41
N LEU A 186 21.12 -1.34 -3.08
CA LEU A 186 22.01 -2.48 -3.27
C LEU A 186 23.03 -2.29 -4.41
N GLY A 187 22.97 -1.17 -5.15
CA GLY A 187 23.85 -0.88 -6.28
C GLY A 187 23.48 -1.60 -7.58
N LEU A 188 22.25 -2.09 -7.71
CA LEU A 188 21.77 -2.86 -8.88
C LEU A 188 21.02 -2.02 -9.92
N GLY A 189 20.68 -0.76 -9.60
CA GLY A 189 19.78 0.06 -10.42
C GLY A 189 18.29 -0.19 -10.10
N PRO A 190 17.36 0.61 -10.70
CA PRO A 190 15.93 0.51 -10.37
C PRO A 190 15.29 -0.75 -10.95
N GLY A 191 14.33 -1.35 -10.22
CA GLY A 191 13.52 -2.46 -10.69
C GLY A 191 13.59 -3.71 -9.79
N ASN A 192 13.05 -4.82 -10.31
CA ASN A 192 13.20 -6.15 -9.70
C ASN A 192 14.45 -6.83 -10.27
N HIS A 193 15.27 -7.38 -9.40
CA HIS A 193 16.50 -8.09 -9.73
C HIS A 193 16.49 -9.50 -9.15
N ASP A 194 15.46 -10.27 -9.53
CA ASP A 194 15.27 -11.64 -9.02
C ASP A 194 16.40 -12.62 -9.42
N GLU A 195 17.22 -12.23 -10.41
CA GLU A 195 18.44 -12.93 -10.81
C GLU A 195 19.64 -12.61 -9.90
N SER A 196 19.56 -11.57 -9.08
CA SER A 196 20.61 -11.15 -8.13
C SER A 196 20.41 -11.79 -6.76
N ALA A 197 21.42 -12.54 -6.28
CA ALA A 197 21.40 -13.09 -4.94
C ALA A 197 21.25 -12.01 -3.86
N ALA A 198 21.94 -10.85 -4.02
CA ALA A 198 21.85 -9.76 -3.05
C ALA A 198 20.43 -9.24 -2.88
N PHE A 199 19.66 -9.16 -3.96
CA PHE A 199 18.26 -8.74 -3.92
C PHE A 199 17.35 -9.80 -3.31
N THR A 200 17.47 -11.05 -3.76
CA THR A 200 16.63 -12.16 -3.26
C THR A 200 16.91 -12.49 -1.81
N ASP A 201 18.17 -12.45 -1.36
CA ASP A 201 18.55 -12.64 0.04
C ASP A 201 17.96 -11.55 0.93
N ALA A 202 17.95 -10.29 0.47
CA ALA A 202 17.30 -9.19 1.19
C ALA A 202 15.78 -9.41 1.31
N LEU A 203 15.11 -9.86 0.24
CA LEU A 203 13.68 -10.19 0.28
C LEU A 203 13.38 -11.31 1.28
N ASP A 204 14.19 -12.38 1.28
CA ASP A 204 14.00 -13.52 2.17
C ASP A 204 14.28 -13.13 3.64
N LEU A 205 15.30 -12.30 3.89
CA LEU A 205 15.61 -11.76 5.21
C LEU A 205 14.45 -10.94 5.76
N ILE A 206 13.90 -10.00 4.96
CA ILE A 206 12.78 -9.15 5.34
C ILE A 206 11.56 -10.01 5.68
N SER A 207 11.18 -10.94 4.80
CA SER A 207 10.02 -11.82 5.01
C SER A 207 10.18 -12.67 6.28
N ALA A 208 11.36 -13.24 6.49
CA ALA A 208 11.66 -14.03 7.69
C ALA A 208 11.61 -13.19 8.97
N ALA A 209 12.12 -11.95 8.95
CA ALA A 209 12.05 -11.04 10.08
C ALA A 209 10.60 -10.67 10.42
N CYS A 210 9.79 -10.37 9.41
CA CYS A 210 8.35 -10.10 9.57
C CYS A 210 7.61 -11.28 10.20
N ALA A 211 7.89 -12.51 9.73
CA ALA A 211 7.29 -13.72 10.29
C ALA A 211 7.65 -13.91 11.77
N ARG A 212 8.90 -13.64 12.17
CA ARG A 212 9.32 -13.70 13.58
C ARG A 212 8.64 -12.66 14.46
N ALA A 213 8.45 -11.45 13.91
CA ALA A 213 7.83 -10.34 14.62
C ALA A 213 6.28 -10.39 14.63
N GLY A 214 5.65 -11.26 13.86
CA GLY A 214 4.20 -11.28 13.68
C GLY A 214 3.66 -10.09 12.87
N VAL A 215 4.52 -9.39 12.11
CA VAL A 215 4.18 -8.27 11.25
C VAL A 215 3.99 -8.76 9.81
N VAL A 216 3.07 -8.17 9.06
CA VAL A 216 2.81 -8.58 7.68
C VAL A 216 3.90 -8.05 6.75
N ALA A 217 4.48 -8.94 5.93
CA ALA A 217 5.39 -8.53 4.86
C ALA A 217 4.58 -8.12 3.62
N GLY A 218 4.76 -6.87 3.18
CA GLY A 218 4.20 -6.32 1.95
C GLY A 218 5.28 -6.04 0.90
N ILE A 219 4.89 -6.04 -0.39
CA ILE A 219 5.80 -5.76 -1.50
C ILE A 219 5.07 -5.22 -2.73
N HIS A 220 5.69 -4.26 -3.42
CA HIS A 220 5.29 -3.88 -4.76
C HIS A 220 5.78 -4.94 -5.77
N SER A 221 4.89 -5.39 -6.67
CA SER A 221 5.18 -6.50 -7.56
C SER A 221 4.45 -6.35 -8.90
N THR A 222 4.43 -7.43 -9.67
CA THR A 222 3.61 -7.59 -10.86
C THR A 222 2.75 -8.85 -10.74
N GLY A 223 1.73 -8.99 -11.58
CA GLY A 223 0.91 -10.21 -11.61
C GLY A 223 1.76 -11.47 -11.85
N ALA A 224 2.79 -11.38 -12.71
CA ALA A 224 3.68 -12.50 -13.01
C ALA A 224 4.56 -12.91 -11.81
N LEU A 225 5.03 -11.94 -11.02
CA LEU A 225 5.90 -12.20 -9.86
C LEU A 225 5.10 -12.51 -8.59
N THR A 226 3.82 -12.18 -8.52
CA THR A 226 2.98 -12.37 -7.35
C THR A 226 3.03 -13.79 -6.77
N PRO A 227 2.94 -14.88 -7.57
CA PRO A 227 3.02 -16.24 -7.04
C PRO A 227 4.34 -16.54 -6.32
N ASP A 228 5.46 -15.96 -6.79
CA ASP A 228 6.76 -16.10 -6.13
C ASP A 228 6.79 -15.33 -4.81
N ARG A 229 6.31 -14.09 -4.79
CA ARG A 229 6.24 -13.27 -3.57
C ARG A 229 5.43 -13.94 -2.47
N LEU A 230 4.29 -14.55 -2.83
CA LEU A 230 3.46 -15.33 -1.90
C LEU A 230 4.22 -16.55 -1.33
N ARG A 231 4.96 -17.30 -2.17
CA ARG A 231 5.79 -18.43 -1.70
C ARG A 231 6.90 -18.00 -0.75
N ARG A 232 7.46 -16.79 -0.92
CA ARG A 232 8.45 -16.17 -0.01
C ARG A 232 7.85 -15.66 1.29
N GLY A 233 6.50 -15.73 1.48
CA GLY A 233 5.82 -15.34 2.70
C GLY A 233 5.30 -13.90 2.72
N TYR A 234 5.32 -13.19 1.59
CA TYR A 234 4.65 -11.90 1.48
C TYR A 234 3.14 -12.08 1.48
N ARG A 235 2.42 -11.26 2.24
CA ARG A 235 0.97 -11.37 2.43
C ARG A 235 0.20 -10.10 2.06
N MET A 236 0.88 -9.03 1.70
CA MET A 236 0.33 -7.80 1.13
C MET A 236 1.07 -7.53 -0.19
N VAL A 237 0.48 -7.90 -1.33
CA VAL A 237 1.18 -7.84 -2.62
C VAL A 237 0.43 -6.95 -3.59
N THR A 238 1.07 -5.88 -4.07
CA THR A 238 0.54 -5.10 -5.20
C THR A 238 0.86 -5.82 -6.49
N ALA A 239 -0.18 -6.15 -7.26
CA ALA A 239 -0.04 -6.97 -8.48
C ALA A 239 0.07 -6.14 -9.77
N THR A 240 -0.45 -4.92 -9.78
CA THR A 240 -0.40 -4.00 -10.93
C THR A 240 -0.78 -2.58 -10.53
N GLY A 241 -0.52 -1.62 -11.42
CA GLY A 241 -0.99 -0.24 -11.31
C GLY A 241 -1.83 0.19 -12.51
N ASP A 242 -2.62 1.25 -12.34
CA ASP A 242 -3.49 1.81 -13.38
C ASP A 242 -2.71 2.20 -14.65
N LEU A 243 -1.60 2.90 -14.49
CA LEU A 243 -0.76 3.34 -15.61
C LEU A 243 -0.13 2.16 -16.36
N GLN A 244 0.36 1.12 -15.63
CA GLN A 244 0.91 -0.08 -16.24
C GLN A 244 -0.16 -0.88 -16.99
N ALA A 245 -1.33 -1.07 -16.37
CA ALA A 245 -2.44 -1.77 -16.99
C ALA A 245 -2.91 -1.05 -18.25
N MET A 246 -3.00 0.27 -18.22
CA MET A 246 -3.36 1.10 -19.38
C MET A 246 -2.32 1.00 -20.49
N LYS A 247 -1.01 1.15 -20.18
CA LYS A 247 0.07 0.99 -21.15
C LYS A 247 0.04 -0.39 -21.81
N PHE A 248 -0.09 -1.44 -21.01
CA PHE A 248 -0.16 -2.82 -21.48
C PHE A 248 -1.36 -3.02 -22.41
N GLY A 249 -2.56 -2.62 -21.99
CA GLY A 249 -3.78 -2.76 -22.80
C GLY A 249 -3.68 -1.99 -24.14
N LEU A 250 -3.28 -0.73 -24.09
CA LEU A 250 -3.13 0.11 -25.30
C LEU A 250 -2.09 -0.46 -26.26
N SER A 251 -0.94 -0.92 -25.78
CA SER A 251 0.09 -1.52 -26.65
C SER A 251 -0.37 -2.84 -27.25
N THR A 252 -1.07 -3.66 -26.49
CA THR A 252 -1.63 -4.94 -26.97
C THR A 252 -2.65 -4.71 -28.08
N GLU A 253 -3.62 -3.83 -27.87
CA GLU A 253 -4.65 -3.51 -28.88
C GLU A 253 -4.05 -2.90 -30.16
N LEU A 254 -3.05 -2.02 -30.00
CA LEU A 254 -2.36 -1.42 -31.14
C LEU A 254 -1.57 -2.47 -31.95
N ALA A 255 -0.88 -3.39 -31.30
CA ALA A 255 -0.14 -4.48 -31.97
C ALA A 255 -1.13 -5.40 -32.73
N GLN A 256 -2.24 -5.77 -32.12
CA GLN A 256 -3.28 -6.57 -32.77
C GLN A 256 -3.86 -5.86 -33.99
N ALA A 257 -4.18 -4.56 -33.87
CA ALA A 257 -4.69 -3.77 -35.00
C ALA A 257 -3.70 -3.66 -36.17
N ARG A 258 -2.40 -3.78 -35.91
CA ARG A 258 -1.34 -3.80 -36.93
C ARG A 258 -1.03 -5.19 -37.46
N GLY A 259 -1.60 -6.26 -36.91
CA GLY A 259 -1.28 -7.63 -37.24
C GLY A 259 0.11 -8.08 -36.73
N GLU A 260 0.62 -7.40 -35.70
CA GLU A 260 1.90 -7.69 -35.04
C GLU A 260 1.67 -8.63 -33.81
N SER A 261 2.65 -9.48 -33.49
CA SER A 261 2.60 -10.21 -32.22
C SER A 261 2.86 -9.23 -31.07
N SER A 262 2.01 -9.24 -30.03
CA SER A 262 2.24 -8.38 -28.86
C SER A 262 3.47 -8.87 -28.09
N GLY A 263 4.57 -8.10 -28.19
CA GLY A 263 5.79 -8.29 -27.40
C GLY A 263 5.78 -7.51 -26.08
N ALA A 264 4.59 -7.16 -25.57
CA ALA A 264 4.48 -6.36 -24.36
C ALA A 264 4.81 -7.20 -23.13
N GLU A 265 6.01 -7.06 -22.59
CA GLU A 265 6.35 -7.50 -21.24
C GLU A 265 5.79 -6.50 -20.24
N SER A 266 5.17 -7.02 -19.17
CA SER A 266 4.74 -6.21 -18.01
C SER A 266 5.98 -5.74 -17.26
N SER A 267 6.42 -4.49 -17.52
CA SER A 267 7.47 -3.87 -16.72
C SER A 267 6.89 -3.09 -15.56
N MET A 268 7.65 -2.97 -14.45
CA MET A 268 7.23 -2.22 -13.27
C MET A 268 7.24 -0.69 -13.45
N TYR A 269 7.92 -0.19 -14.48
CA TYR A 269 8.07 1.24 -14.79
C TYR A 269 8.05 1.50 -16.28
#